data_f3e485828fb601d384f45235aa4acf36
#
_entry.id   f3e485828fb601d384f45235aa4acf36
#
_cell.length_a   1.000
_cell.length_b   1.000
_cell.length_c   1.000
_cell.angle_alpha   90.00
_cell.angle_beta   90.00
_cell.angle_gamma   90.00
#
_symmetry.space_group_name_H-M   'P 1'
#
loop_
_entity.id
_entity.type
_entity.pdbx_description
1 polymer ?
#
loop_
_entity_poly.entity_id
_entity_poly.type
_entity_poly.pdbx_seq_one_letter_code
_entity_poly.pdbx_strand_id
1 'polypeptide(L)'
;MGGCRKSLIANEEHPMLQATQTAAALESEGSGFAQELLTFTLGAEEYAIDILKVQEIRGYDAVTSIANAPAFIKGVINLRGTIVPIVDLRIKFAVGVVEYTPFTVVIILNIGGRVVGMVVDAVSDVIALQPDQIRPAPDFASSVDTAYIMGLGALGERMLIVVDIERLMLSSEMALVDEVAQ
;
A
#
# COMPACT_ATOMS: atom_id res chain seq x y z
N MET A 1 70.39 -34.92 35.64
CA MET A 1 70.15 -34.74 34.69
C MET A 1 68.81 -34.33 34.08
N GLY A 2 68.75 -33.61 33.24
CA GLY A 2 67.95 -32.88 32.37
C GLY A 2 66.46 -33.26 32.21
N GLY A 3 65.62 -32.69 32.97
CA GLY A 3 64.21 -32.75 32.73
C GLY A 3 63.78 -31.75 31.66
N CYS A 4 63.52 -32.26 30.48
CA CYS A 4 62.95 -31.47 29.44
C CYS A 4 61.49 -31.15 29.73
N ARG A 5 61.22 -29.95 30.07
CA ARG A 5 59.84 -29.48 30.14
C ARG A 5 59.37 -29.05 28.80
N LYS A 6 58.55 -29.83 28.20
CA LYS A 6 57.76 -29.38 27.08
C LYS A 6 56.64 -28.55 27.62
N SER A 7 56.71 -27.31 27.43
CA SER A 7 55.59 -26.39 27.54
C SER A 7 54.59 -26.75 26.45
N LEU A 8 53.52 -27.35 26.83
CA LEU A 8 52.34 -27.47 25.99
C LEU A 8 51.67 -26.12 25.93
N ILE A 9 51.93 -25.44 24.87
CA ILE A 9 51.09 -24.29 24.49
C ILE A 9 49.81 -24.89 23.98
N ALA A 10 48.81 -24.85 24.78
CA ALA A 10 47.45 -25.10 24.34
C ALA A 10 47.10 -24.03 23.33
N ASN A 11 47.03 -24.40 22.09
CA ASN A 11 46.38 -23.59 21.08
C ASN A 11 44.89 -23.53 21.43
N GLU A 12 44.57 -22.59 22.21
CA GLU A 12 43.16 -22.22 22.37
C GLU A 12 42.74 -21.48 21.10
N GLU A 13 42.28 -22.24 20.17
CA GLU A 13 41.55 -21.68 19.06
C GLU A 13 40.27 -21.07 19.61
N HIS A 14 40.18 -19.77 19.50
CA HIS A 14 39.03 -19.04 20.00
C HIS A 14 37.81 -19.36 19.13
N PRO A 15 36.78 -19.99 19.67
CA PRO A 15 35.55 -20.25 18.92
C PRO A 15 34.73 -18.97 18.62
N MET A 16 35.19 -17.84 19.13
CA MET A 16 34.48 -16.55 18.93
C MET A 16 34.56 -16.01 17.49
N LEU A 17 35.56 -16.39 16.70
CA LEU A 17 35.69 -15.93 15.32
C LEU A 17 34.66 -16.58 14.36
N GLN A 18 34.16 -17.75 14.72
CA GLN A 18 33.13 -18.41 13.91
C GLN A 18 31.72 -17.88 14.18
N ALA A 19 31.46 -17.39 15.37
CA ALA A 19 30.16 -16.85 15.74
C ALA A 19 29.88 -15.48 15.06
N THR A 20 30.91 -14.68 14.83
CA THR A 20 30.77 -13.38 14.14
C THR A 20 30.54 -13.51 12.66
N GLN A 21 31.04 -14.55 12.00
CA GLN A 21 30.78 -14.77 10.59
C GLN A 21 29.39 -15.31 10.31
N THR A 22 28.82 -16.04 11.23
CA THR A 22 27.46 -16.58 11.11
C THR A 22 26.39 -15.49 11.32
N ALA A 23 26.65 -14.54 12.19
CA ALA A 23 25.75 -13.40 12.40
C ALA A 23 25.74 -12.44 11.20
N ALA A 24 26.90 -12.20 10.58
CA ALA A 24 26.99 -11.35 9.40
C ALA A 24 26.37 -11.99 8.15
N ALA A 25 26.37 -13.32 8.07
CA ALA A 25 25.73 -14.04 6.97
C ALA A 25 24.19 -14.08 7.08
N LEU A 26 23.66 -13.97 8.30
CA LEU A 26 22.21 -13.92 8.54
C LEU A 26 21.60 -12.52 8.31
N GLU A 27 22.42 -11.48 8.33
CA GLU A 27 21.96 -10.11 8.06
C GLU A 27 21.85 -9.78 6.57
N SER A 28 22.37 -10.61 5.68
CA SER A 28 22.32 -10.38 4.23
C SER A 28 21.16 -11.10 3.52
N GLU A 29 20.43 -11.97 4.22
CA GLU A 29 19.27 -12.66 3.64
C GLU A 29 17.96 -12.05 4.17
N GLY A 30 17.51 -11.00 3.50
CA GLY A 30 16.13 -10.56 3.58
C GLY A 30 15.83 -9.40 4.53
N SER A 31 16.54 -8.29 4.46
CA SER A 31 16.08 -7.03 5.06
C SER A 31 15.10 -6.29 4.14
N GLY A 32 14.09 -7.00 3.65
CA GLY A 32 12.87 -6.38 3.19
C GLY A 32 12.00 -6.12 4.42
N PHE A 33 11.86 -4.87 4.82
CA PHE A 33 10.89 -4.54 5.87
C PHE A 33 9.48 -4.89 5.38
N ALA A 34 8.67 -5.47 6.25
CA ALA A 34 7.26 -5.66 5.98
C ALA A 34 6.62 -4.31 5.66
N GLN A 35 5.87 -4.25 4.57
CA GLN A 35 5.10 -3.07 4.20
C GLN A 35 3.73 -3.15 4.84
N GLU A 36 3.36 -2.13 5.60
CA GLU A 36 2.01 -2.01 6.15
C GLU A 36 1.06 -1.44 5.10
N LEU A 37 -0.02 -2.16 4.87
CA LEU A 37 -1.01 -1.86 3.86
C LEU A 37 -2.39 -1.72 4.49
N LEU A 38 -3.13 -0.70 4.09
CA LEU A 38 -4.55 -0.58 4.39
C LEU A 38 -5.34 -1.37 3.34
N THR A 39 -6.19 -2.29 3.79
CA THR A 39 -7.05 -3.07 2.92
C THR A 39 -8.46 -2.52 2.87
N PHE A 40 -9.05 -2.55 1.69
CA PHE A 40 -10.42 -2.09 1.45
C PHE A 40 -11.06 -2.90 0.32
N THR A 41 -12.37 -2.83 0.23
CA THR A 41 -13.14 -3.56 -0.79
C THR A 41 -13.67 -2.63 -1.87
N LEU A 42 -13.63 -3.11 -3.11
CA LEU A 42 -14.31 -2.54 -4.27
C LEU A 42 -15.04 -3.67 -4.99
N GLY A 43 -16.37 -3.65 -4.92
CA GLY A 43 -17.19 -4.75 -5.43
C GLY A 43 -16.89 -6.06 -4.69
N ALA A 44 -16.53 -7.10 -5.42
CA ALA A 44 -16.19 -8.41 -4.87
C ALA A 44 -14.69 -8.60 -4.59
N GLU A 45 -13.87 -7.61 -4.90
CA GLU A 45 -12.41 -7.70 -4.82
C GLU A 45 -11.87 -6.91 -3.64
N GLU A 46 -10.75 -7.37 -3.10
CA GLU A 46 -10.05 -6.73 -1.99
C GLU A 46 -8.75 -6.09 -2.49
N TYR A 47 -8.55 -4.84 -2.14
CA TYR A 47 -7.43 -4.02 -2.55
C TYR A 47 -6.59 -3.60 -1.35
N ALA A 48 -5.35 -3.26 -1.58
CA ALA A 48 -4.44 -2.79 -0.56
C ALA A 48 -3.59 -1.63 -1.06
N ILE A 49 -3.36 -0.64 -0.21
CA ILE A 49 -2.51 0.52 -0.49
C ILE A 49 -1.56 0.78 0.68
N ASP A 50 -0.47 1.48 0.41
CA ASP A 50 0.49 1.89 1.42
C ASP A 50 -0.19 2.76 2.49
N ILE A 51 -0.14 2.31 3.74
CA ILE A 51 -0.73 3.03 4.87
C ILE A 51 -0.09 4.41 5.08
N LEU A 52 1.16 4.60 4.69
CA LEU A 52 1.87 5.88 4.83
C LEU A 52 1.27 6.99 3.97
N LYS A 53 0.49 6.64 2.95
CA LYS A 53 -0.21 7.61 2.10
C LYS A 53 -1.57 8.00 2.67
N VAL A 54 -2.07 7.27 3.66
CA VAL A 54 -3.39 7.50 4.27
C VAL A 54 -3.26 8.57 5.36
N GLN A 55 -4.03 9.63 5.23
CA GLN A 55 -4.11 10.70 6.22
C GLN A 55 -5.21 10.44 7.24
N GLU A 56 -6.42 10.12 6.77
CA GLU A 56 -7.56 9.77 7.61
C GLU A 56 -8.60 8.96 6.84
N ILE A 57 -9.51 8.32 7.56
CA ILE A 57 -10.64 7.58 7.00
C ILE A 57 -11.93 8.20 7.57
N ARG A 58 -12.90 8.49 6.69
CA ARG A 58 -14.16 9.12 7.04
C ARG A 58 -15.34 8.36 6.45
N GLY A 59 -16.51 8.50 7.06
CA GLY A 59 -17.75 8.13 6.40
C GLY A 59 -18.00 8.99 5.15
N TYR A 60 -18.69 8.42 4.18
CA TYR A 60 -19.08 9.16 2.99
C TYR A 60 -20.20 10.14 3.33
N ASP A 61 -19.94 11.42 3.18
CA ASP A 61 -20.89 12.51 3.36
C ASP A 61 -21.18 13.21 2.03
N ALA A 62 -22.14 14.11 2.06
CA ALA A 62 -22.47 14.90 0.89
C ALA A 62 -21.26 15.67 0.36
N VAL A 63 -21.00 15.52 -0.93
CA VAL A 63 -19.97 16.25 -1.65
C VAL A 63 -20.59 17.38 -2.47
N THR A 64 -19.85 18.46 -2.67
CA THR A 64 -20.25 19.52 -3.60
C THR A 64 -19.86 19.10 -5.01
N SER A 65 -20.87 18.81 -5.82
CA SER A 65 -20.66 18.39 -7.21
C SER A 65 -20.06 19.50 -8.07
N ILE A 66 -19.23 19.09 -9.04
CA ILE A 66 -18.61 19.99 -10.00
C ILE A 66 -19.19 19.73 -11.37
N ALA A 67 -19.63 20.80 -12.03
CA ALA A 67 -20.15 20.70 -13.39
C ALA A 67 -19.05 20.29 -14.38
N ASN A 68 -19.41 19.42 -15.33
CA ASN A 68 -18.53 18.93 -16.39
C ASN A 68 -17.32 18.10 -15.93
N ALA A 69 -17.29 17.68 -14.68
CA ALA A 69 -16.27 16.75 -14.20
C ALA A 69 -16.54 15.33 -14.73
N PRO A 70 -15.48 14.50 -14.93
CA PRO A 70 -15.65 13.08 -15.24
C PRO A 70 -16.49 12.36 -14.18
N ALA A 71 -17.17 11.29 -14.56
CA ALA A 71 -18.09 10.55 -13.68
C ALA A 71 -17.44 10.04 -12.39
N PHE A 72 -16.16 9.70 -12.42
CA PHE A 72 -15.43 9.22 -11.24
C PHE A 72 -15.05 10.34 -10.25
N ILE A 73 -15.08 11.60 -10.66
CA ILE A 73 -14.90 12.76 -9.77
C ILE A 73 -16.27 13.13 -9.22
N LYS A 74 -16.51 12.83 -7.95
CA LYS A 74 -17.81 13.08 -7.29
C LYS A 74 -18.02 14.54 -6.94
N GLY A 75 -16.96 15.26 -6.72
CA GLY A 75 -16.99 16.65 -6.32
C GLY A 75 -15.86 16.98 -5.36
N VAL A 76 -16.10 17.96 -4.52
CA VAL A 76 -15.15 18.41 -3.50
C VAL A 76 -15.79 18.46 -2.12
N ILE A 77 -14.98 18.32 -1.09
CA ILE A 77 -15.34 18.60 0.29
C ILE A 77 -14.40 19.67 0.87
N ASN A 78 -14.86 20.35 1.88
CA ASN A 78 -13.99 21.23 2.68
C ASN A 78 -13.54 20.45 3.92
N LEU A 79 -12.26 20.15 3.96
CA LEU A 79 -11.62 19.48 5.09
C LEU A 79 -10.77 20.47 5.87
N ARG A 80 -11.31 21.02 6.95
CA ARG A 80 -10.60 21.99 7.81
C ARG A 80 -10.01 23.19 7.04
N GLY A 81 -10.76 23.72 6.08
CA GLY A 81 -10.32 24.84 5.25
C GLY A 81 -9.57 24.46 3.98
N THR A 82 -9.29 23.18 3.77
CA THR A 82 -8.68 22.66 2.54
C THR A 82 -9.73 22.04 1.64
N ILE A 83 -9.74 22.45 0.38
CA ILE A 83 -10.61 21.84 -0.64
C ILE A 83 -9.98 20.52 -1.08
N VAL A 84 -10.73 19.44 -0.86
CA VAL A 84 -10.29 18.08 -1.15
C VAL A 84 -11.19 17.50 -2.25
N PRO A 85 -10.63 17.18 -3.42
CA PRO A 85 -11.39 16.48 -4.46
C PRO A 85 -11.67 15.04 -4.05
N ILE A 86 -12.87 14.57 -4.39
CA ILE A 86 -13.36 13.23 -4.06
C ILE A 86 -13.50 12.42 -5.34
N VAL A 87 -12.79 11.32 -5.38
CA VAL A 87 -12.75 10.37 -6.50
C VAL A 87 -13.40 9.06 -6.08
N ASP A 88 -14.31 8.54 -6.88
CA ASP A 88 -14.90 7.23 -6.64
C ASP A 88 -14.15 6.15 -7.43
N LEU A 89 -13.40 5.32 -6.72
CA LEU A 89 -12.60 4.25 -7.35
C LEU A 89 -13.47 3.17 -7.97
N ARG A 90 -14.68 2.95 -7.48
CA ARG A 90 -15.61 1.97 -8.05
C ARG A 90 -16.01 2.35 -9.47
N ILE A 91 -16.22 3.64 -9.70
CA ILE A 91 -16.51 4.18 -11.03
C ILE A 91 -15.24 4.17 -11.88
N LYS A 92 -14.11 4.59 -11.32
CA LYS A 92 -12.82 4.63 -12.03
C LYS A 92 -12.39 3.26 -12.54
N PHE A 93 -12.59 2.22 -11.73
CA PHE A 93 -12.21 0.85 -12.08
C PHE A 93 -13.37 0.06 -12.71
N ALA A 94 -14.54 0.66 -12.87
CA ALA A 94 -15.73 0.04 -13.41
C ALA A 94 -16.10 -1.29 -12.71
N VAL A 95 -15.97 -1.32 -11.38
CA VAL A 95 -16.25 -2.51 -10.57
C VAL A 95 -17.70 -2.55 -10.12
N GLY A 96 -18.55 -3.18 -10.92
CA GLY A 96 -19.92 -3.52 -10.55
C GLY A 96 -20.87 -2.31 -10.36
N VAL A 97 -21.87 -2.50 -9.53
CA VAL A 97 -22.87 -1.49 -9.20
C VAL A 97 -22.39 -0.61 -8.05
N VAL A 98 -22.45 0.69 -8.24
CA VAL A 98 -22.04 1.65 -7.22
C VAL A 98 -23.24 1.96 -6.32
N GLU A 99 -23.15 1.51 -5.07
CA GLU A 99 -24.15 1.81 -4.04
C GLU A 99 -23.50 2.57 -2.89
N TYR A 100 -24.21 3.56 -2.36
CA TYR A 100 -23.77 4.29 -1.17
C TYR A 100 -24.52 3.74 0.03
N THR A 101 -23.78 3.10 0.91
CA THR A 101 -24.29 2.47 2.12
C THR A 101 -23.69 3.14 3.36
N PRO A 102 -24.17 2.84 4.56
CA PRO A 102 -23.52 3.32 5.79
C PRO A 102 -22.06 2.84 5.96
N PHE A 103 -21.65 1.82 5.21
CA PHE A 103 -20.27 1.31 5.20
C PHE A 103 -19.37 1.99 4.19
N THR A 104 -19.95 2.72 3.24
CA THR A 104 -19.18 3.49 2.25
C THR A 104 -18.33 4.53 2.94
N VAL A 105 -17.04 4.52 2.66
CA VAL A 105 -16.08 5.40 3.31
C VAL A 105 -15.24 6.15 2.30
N VAL A 106 -14.70 7.26 2.76
CA VAL A 106 -13.70 8.05 2.02
C VAL A 106 -12.36 7.91 2.73
N ILE A 107 -11.38 7.43 2.01
CA ILE A 107 -10.00 7.39 2.46
C ILE A 107 -9.31 8.66 1.98
N ILE A 108 -8.92 9.51 2.92
CA ILE A 108 -8.20 10.75 2.60
C ILE A 108 -6.71 10.42 2.49
N LEU A 109 -6.15 10.72 1.35
CA LEU A 109 -4.77 10.45 0.98
C LEU A 109 -3.97 11.75 0.93
N ASN A 110 -2.72 11.69 1.35
CA ASN A 110 -1.74 12.74 1.13
C ASN A 110 -0.62 12.18 0.26
N ILE A 111 -0.54 12.68 -0.96
CA ILE A 111 0.42 12.22 -1.96
C ILE A 111 1.25 13.41 -2.40
N GLY A 112 2.49 13.48 -1.89
CA GLY A 112 3.40 14.57 -2.23
C GLY A 112 2.87 15.97 -1.89
N GLY A 113 2.10 16.10 -0.81
CA GLY A 113 1.47 17.35 -0.38
C GLY A 113 0.08 17.60 -0.98
N ARG A 114 -0.36 16.77 -1.92
CA ARG A 114 -1.73 16.81 -2.48
C ARG A 114 -2.65 15.95 -1.64
N VAL A 115 -3.78 16.51 -1.26
CA VAL A 115 -4.80 15.79 -0.49
C VAL A 115 -5.96 15.43 -1.42
N VAL A 116 -6.27 14.16 -1.49
CA VAL A 116 -7.34 13.59 -2.34
C VAL A 116 -8.13 12.59 -1.52
N GLY A 117 -9.45 12.60 -1.64
CA GLY A 117 -10.30 11.57 -1.05
C GLY A 117 -10.70 10.52 -2.09
N MET A 118 -10.58 9.27 -1.73
CA MET A 118 -11.07 8.17 -2.57
C MET A 118 -12.21 7.43 -1.89
N VAL A 119 -13.29 7.20 -2.62
CA VAL A 119 -14.46 6.47 -2.13
C VAL A 119 -14.28 4.99 -2.40
N VAL A 120 -14.52 4.19 -1.38
CA VAL A 120 -14.47 2.72 -1.43
C VAL A 120 -15.72 2.14 -0.75
N ASP A 121 -16.02 0.87 -1.00
CA ASP A 121 -17.20 0.23 -0.40
C ASP A 121 -17.06 0.05 1.11
N ALA A 122 -15.90 -0.40 1.56
CA ALA A 122 -15.60 -0.55 2.98
C ALA A 122 -14.09 -0.65 3.18
N VAL A 123 -13.63 -0.27 4.36
CA VAL A 123 -12.27 -0.55 4.83
C VAL A 123 -12.31 -1.82 5.67
N SER A 124 -11.36 -2.72 5.45
CA SER A 124 -11.27 -4.00 6.15
C SER A 124 -10.33 -3.94 7.34
N ASP A 125 -9.03 -3.87 7.10
CA ASP A 125 -8.00 -3.91 8.14
C ASP A 125 -6.67 -3.33 7.65
N VAL A 126 -5.69 -3.30 8.55
CA VAL A 126 -4.29 -3.01 8.21
C VAL A 126 -3.50 -4.30 8.34
N ILE A 127 -2.77 -4.64 7.30
CA ILE A 127 -1.94 -5.85 7.24
C ILE A 127 -0.49 -5.50 6.95
N ALA A 128 0.41 -6.41 7.31
CA ALA A 128 1.82 -6.31 6.94
C ALA A 128 2.16 -7.44 5.96
N LEU A 129 2.67 -7.08 4.79
CA LEU A 129 3.16 -8.03 3.81
C LEU A 129 4.67 -7.93 3.65
N GLN A 130 5.33 -9.08 3.62
CA GLN A 130 6.73 -9.17 3.24
C GLN A 130 6.86 -9.02 1.73
N PRO A 131 7.99 -8.53 1.20
CA PRO A 131 8.19 -8.39 -0.25
C PRO A 131 8.02 -9.69 -1.04
N ASP A 132 8.32 -10.84 -0.44
CA ASP A 132 8.16 -12.16 -1.02
C ASP A 132 6.70 -12.63 -1.09
N GLN A 133 5.80 -12.01 -0.34
CA GLN A 133 4.37 -12.27 -0.35
C GLN A 133 3.64 -11.49 -1.46
N ILE A 134 4.30 -10.54 -2.10
CA ILE A 134 3.75 -9.75 -3.20
C ILE A 134 4.32 -10.32 -4.52
N ARG A 135 3.44 -10.86 -5.35
CA ARG A 135 3.79 -11.45 -6.64
C ARG A 135 3.37 -10.54 -7.78
N PRO A 136 4.09 -10.54 -8.91
CA PRO A 136 3.68 -9.80 -10.09
C PRO A 136 2.26 -10.19 -10.52
N ALA A 137 1.47 -9.20 -10.92
CA ALA A 137 0.15 -9.47 -11.49
C ALA A 137 0.30 -10.19 -12.84
N PRO A 138 -0.47 -11.27 -13.07
CA PRO A 138 -0.51 -11.89 -14.38
C PRO A 138 -1.11 -10.93 -15.43
N ASP A 139 -0.71 -11.10 -16.68
CA ASP A 139 -1.16 -10.31 -17.82
C ASP A 139 -2.59 -10.67 -18.27
N PHE A 140 -3.54 -10.74 -17.37
CA PHE A 140 -4.92 -10.87 -17.80
C PHE A 140 -5.70 -9.59 -17.51
N ALA A 141 -6.60 -9.32 -18.43
CA ALA A 141 -7.47 -8.18 -18.40
C ALA A 141 -8.29 -8.12 -17.10
N SER A 142 -7.73 -7.45 -16.11
CA SER A 142 -8.51 -6.95 -15.00
C SER A 142 -9.17 -5.65 -15.44
N SER A 143 -10.30 -5.33 -14.83
CA SER A 143 -10.96 -4.02 -15.00
C SER A 143 -10.10 -2.83 -14.53
N VAL A 144 -9.01 -3.13 -13.82
CA VAL A 144 -8.02 -2.16 -13.37
C VAL A 144 -6.86 -2.14 -14.35
N ASP A 145 -6.46 -0.95 -14.76
CA ASP A 145 -5.26 -0.78 -15.57
C ASP A 145 -4.05 -1.36 -14.82
N THR A 146 -3.43 -2.37 -15.41
CA THR A 146 -2.28 -3.07 -14.83
C THR A 146 -1.10 -2.16 -14.53
N ALA A 147 -1.06 -0.95 -15.13
CA ALA A 147 -0.04 0.06 -14.87
C ALA A 147 -0.01 0.51 -13.39
N TYR A 148 -1.13 0.41 -12.67
CA TYR A 148 -1.26 0.84 -11.27
C TYR A 148 -1.20 -0.31 -10.27
N ILE A 149 -1.15 -1.54 -10.75
CA ILE A 149 -1.05 -2.72 -9.89
C ILE A 149 0.42 -3.03 -9.62
N MET A 150 0.83 -2.95 -8.36
CA MET A 150 2.17 -3.36 -7.92
C MET A 150 2.32 -4.87 -7.94
N GLY A 151 1.26 -5.59 -7.63
CA GLY A 151 1.25 -7.03 -7.58
C GLY A 151 0.04 -7.58 -6.83
N LEU A 152 0.05 -8.88 -6.62
CA LEU A 152 -0.96 -9.59 -5.84
C LEU A 152 -0.33 -10.05 -4.53
N GLY A 153 -0.94 -9.63 -3.42
CA GLY A 153 -0.55 -10.08 -2.09
C GLY A 153 -1.37 -11.31 -1.69
N ALA A 154 -0.71 -12.33 -1.19
CA ALA A 154 -1.36 -13.51 -0.65
C ALA A 154 -1.22 -13.51 0.88
N LEU A 155 -2.34 -13.50 1.58
CA LEU A 155 -2.41 -13.61 3.03
C LEU A 155 -3.39 -14.73 3.42
N GLY A 156 -2.86 -15.92 3.67
CA GLY A 156 -3.68 -17.11 3.85
C GLY A 156 -4.48 -17.42 2.58
N GLU A 157 -5.80 -17.49 2.70
CA GLU A 157 -6.72 -17.70 1.57
C GLU A 157 -7.15 -16.37 0.89
N ARG A 158 -6.78 -15.22 1.47
CA ARG A 158 -7.11 -13.91 0.92
C ARG A 158 -6.13 -13.53 -0.19
N MET A 159 -6.67 -13.07 -1.29
CA MET A 159 -5.92 -12.50 -2.40
C MET A 159 -6.18 -11.00 -2.44
N LEU A 160 -5.13 -10.22 -2.33
CA LEU A 160 -5.19 -8.76 -2.29
C LEU A 160 -4.55 -8.18 -3.54
N ILE A 161 -5.20 -7.20 -4.13
CA ILE A 161 -4.64 -6.44 -5.25
C ILE A 161 -3.92 -5.23 -4.67
N VAL A 162 -2.59 -5.25 -4.70
CA VAL A 162 -1.76 -4.15 -4.19
C VAL A 162 -1.64 -3.07 -5.26
N VAL A 163 -2.15 -1.90 -4.95
CA VAL A 163 -2.22 -0.76 -5.88
C VAL A 163 -1.17 0.28 -5.50
N ASP A 164 -0.44 0.78 -6.50
CA ASP A 164 0.39 1.96 -6.38
C ASP A 164 -0.52 3.21 -6.46
N ILE A 165 -0.98 3.65 -5.31
CA ILE A 165 -1.93 4.77 -5.24
C ILE A 165 -1.29 6.10 -5.67
N GLU A 166 -0.01 6.26 -5.46
CA GLU A 166 0.73 7.44 -5.90
C GLU A 166 0.74 7.52 -7.43
N ARG A 167 1.08 6.43 -8.08
CA ARG A 167 1.09 6.32 -9.53
C ARG A 167 -0.29 6.55 -10.16
N LEU A 168 -1.33 5.99 -9.53
CA LEU A 168 -2.71 6.20 -9.94
C LEU A 168 -3.09 7.68 -9.84
N MET A 169 -2.81 8.33 -8.71
CA MET A 169 -3.20 9.73 -8.48
C MET A 169 -2.38 10.73 -9.29
N LEU A 170 -1.18 10.35 -9.75
CA LEU A 170 -0.33 11.17 -10.63
C LEU A 170 -0.59 10.88 -12.12
N SER A 171 -1.48 9.96 -12.46
CA SER A 171 -1.79 9.66 -13.85
C SER A 171 -2.44 10.85 -14.56
N SER A 172 -2.32 10.89 -15.88
CA SER A 172 -2.91 11.97 -16.71
C SER A 172 -4.43 12.05 -16.60
N GLU A 173 -5.09 10.92 -16.34
CA GLU A 173 -6.54 10.89 -16.13
C GLU A 173 -6.96 11.54 -14.80
N MET A 174 -6.08 11.51 -13.82
CA MET A 174 -6.27 12.14 -12.52
C MET A 174 -5.76 13.59 -12.48
N ALA A 175 -5.08 14.06 -13.52
CA ALA A 175 -4.64 15.46 -13.60
C ALA A 175 -5.83 16.44 -13.57
N LEU A 176 -6.99 16.03 -14.06
CA LEU A 176 -8.23 16.80 -13.98
C LEU A 176 -8.69 17.07 -12.55
N VAL A 177 -8.25 16.27 -11.61
CA VAL A 177 -8.53 16.45 -10.17
C VAL A 177 -7.90 17.74 -9.65
N ASP A 178 -6.75 18.13 -10.18
CA ASP A 178 -6.07 19.38 -9.80
C ASP A 178 -6.78 20.62 -10.30
N GLU A 179 -7.33 20.57 -11.51
CA GLU A 179 -8.10 21.69 -12.07
C GLU A 179 -9.37 21.96 -11.27
N VAL A 180 -9.91 20.91 -10.66
CA VAL A 180 -11.14 20.95 -9.87
C VAL A 180 -10.88 21.51 -8.47
N ALA A 181 -9.69 21.32 -7.93
CA ALA A 181 -9.32 21.76 -6.57
C ALA A 181 -8.87 23.23 -6.50
N GLN A 182 -8.76 23.89 -7.64
CA GLN A 182 -8.44 25.31 -7.74
C GLN A 182 -9.73 26.12 -7.96
#